data_8e33c717cfeadd7bee15fc8e3c9de13d
#
_entry.id   8e33c717cfeadd7bee15fc8e3c9de13d
#
_cell.length_a   1.000
_cell.length_b   1.000
_cell.length_c   1.000
_cell.angle_alpha   90.00
_cell.angle_beta   90.00
_cell.angle_gamma   90.00
#
_symmetry.space_group_name_H-M   'P 1'
#
loop_
_entity.id
_entity.type
_entity.pdbx_description
1 polymer ?
#
loop_
_entity_poly.entity_id
_entity_poly.type
_entity_poly.pdbx_seq_one_letter_code
_entity_poly.pdbx_strand_id
1 'polypeptide(L)'
;MNDHVFNLADTQLHARADGSLWCPSGRILCVSDLHLGKSERIARRGGTLLPPYETRETLLRLEEAVAATDPAEVICLGDSFDDLAAAQSVSDEIRATLARLQAGRGWVWIEGNHDPGPVDFGGSHRANVQRGALTFRHIAKASSQGVLRGEISGHYHPKAALRGTGRRPCFLLDKARLIMPAFGTYTGGMSARHAALADLMSTDAIAILTGKHATPVPLAACTMR
;
A
#
# COMPACT_ATOMS: atom_id res chain seq x y z
N MET A 1 -12.91 -9.78 -14.15
CA MET A 1 -12.08 -8.93 -13.27
C MET A 1 -12.39 -9.26 -11.83
N ASN A 2 -11.37 -9.35 -10.99
CA ASN A 2 -11.52 -9.74 -9.58
C ASN A 2 -11.45 -8.55 -8.62
N ASP A 3 -11.59 -7.33 -9.16
CA ASP A 3 -11.42 -6.07 -8.46
C ASP A 3 -12.76 -5.56 -7.91
N HIS A 4 -12.72 -4.80 -6.82
CA HIS A 4 -13.86 -4.06 -6.32
C HIS A 4 -13.81 -2.62 -6.79
N VAL A 5 -14.82 -2.19 -7.56
CA VAL A 5 -14.91 -0.82 -8.10
C VAL A 5 -15.75 0.05 -7.17
N PHE A 6 -15.26 1.24 -6.85
CA PHE A 6 -15.93 2.21 -5.98
C PHE A 6 -15.60 3.65 -6.40
N ASN A 7 -16.28 4.62 -5.81
CA ASN A 7 -15.98 6.04 -5.99
C ASN A 7 -15.49 6.67 -4.68
N LEU A 8 -14.43 7.48 -4.78
CA LEU A 8 -13.91 8.31 -3.69
C LEU A 8 -13.66 9.72 -4.24
N ALA A 9 -14.23 10.74 -3.60
CA ALA A 9 -14.13 12.13 -4.06
C ALA A 9 -14.41 12.28 -5.56
N ASP A 10 -15.51 11.69 -6.02
CA ASP A 10 -16.01 11.69 -7.39
C ASP A 10 -15.05 11.06 -8.43
N THR A 11 -14.06 10.30 -7.96
CA THR A 11 -13.11 9.57 -8.79
C THR A 11 -13.36 8.06 -8.67
N GLN A 12 -13.52 7.38 -9.81
CA GLN A 12 -13.64 5.92 -9.84
C GLN A 12 -12.30 5.27 -9.59
N LEU A 13 -12.27 4.32 -8.65
CA LEU A 13 -11.11 3.58 -8.21
C LEU A 13 -11.40 2.08 -8.18
N HIS A 14 -10.37 1.28 -8.41
CA HIS A 14 -10.43 -0.18 -8.33
C HIS A 14 -9.51 -0.67 -7.21
N ALA A 15 -10.07 -1.17 -6.11
CA ALA A 15 -9.32 -1.96 -5.14
C ALA A 15 -9.05 -3.33 -5.77
N ARG A 16 -7.79 -3.60 -6.09
CA ARG A 16 -7.41 -4.83 -6.79
C ARG A 16 -7.22 -5.98 -5.81
N ALA A 17 -7.48 -7.18 -6.29
CA ALA A 17 -7.35 -8.40 -5.50
C ALA A 17 -5.91 -8.64 -5.00
N ASP A 18 -4.89 -8.12 -5.70
CA ASP A 18 -3.47 -8.18 -5.33
C ASP A 18 -3.05 -7.19 -4.24
N GLY A 19 -3.94 -6.27 -3.82
CA GLY A 19 -3.68 -5.23 -2.83
C GLY A 19 -3.21 -3.90 -3.41
N SER A 20 -3.05 -3.78 -4.73
CA SER A 20 -2.81 -2.50 -5.39
C SER A 20 -4.12 -1.73 -5.63
N LEU A 21 -4.02 -0.41 -5.80
CA LEU A 21 -5.13 0.46 -6.14
C LEU A 21 -4.91 1.00 -7.56
N TRP A 22 -5.93 0.87 -8.41
CA TRP A 22 -5.91 1.38 -9.76
C TRP A 22 -6.88 2.54 -9.95
N CYS A 23 -6.41 3.66 -10.50
CA CYS A 23 -7.20 4.82 -10.91
C CYS A 23 -7.19 4.92 -12.45
N PRO A 24 -8.24 4.45 -13.15
CA PRO A 24 -8.27 4.44 -14.62
C PRO A 24 -8.18 5.82 -15.25
N SER A 25 -8.86 6.82 -14.69
CA SER A 25 -8.95 8.17 -15.26
C SER A 25 -7.58 8.87 -15.34
N GLY A 26 -6.70 8.61 -14.36
CA GLY A 26 -5.34 9.15 -14.33
C GLY A 26 -4.27 8.16 -14.82
N ARG A 27 -4.65 6.92 -15.14
CA ARG A 27 -3.73 5.79 -15.36
C ARG A 27 -2.69 5.69 -14.24
N ILE A 28 -3.16 5.78 -12.97
CA ILE A 28 -2.32 5.75 -11.78
C ILE A 28 -2.47 4.38 -11.11
N LEU A 29 -1.34 3.71 -10.92
CA LEU A 29 -1.24 2.54 -10.05
C LEU A 29 -0.65 2.97 -8.72
N CYS A 30 -1.30 2.62 -7.62
CA CYS A 30 -0.80 2.92 -6.28
C CYS A 30 -0.57 1.62 -5.51
N VAL A 31 0.59 1.52 -4.86
CA VAL A 31 0.97 0.45 -3.94
C VAL A 31 1.47 1.05 -2.63
N SER A 32 1.37 0.34 -1.53
CA SER A 32 1.74 0.84 -0.21
C SER A 32 2.66 -0.15 0.50
N ASP A 33 3.60 0.38 1.28
CA ASP A 33 4.35 -0.42 2.26
C ASP A 33 5.02 -1.66 1.62
N LEU A 34 5.91 -1.43 0.66
CA LEU A 34 6.63 -2.49 -0.05
C LEU A 34 7.64 -3.20 0.86
N HIS A 35 8.26 -2.46 1.80
CA HIS A 35 9.25 -2.94 2.74
C HIS A 35 10.35 -3.79 2.10
N LEU A 36 10.90 -3.32 0.97
CA LEU A 36 12.02 -3.99 0.30
C LEU A 36 13.24 -4.07 1.24
N GLY A 37 13.90 -5.21 1.28
CA GLY A 37 15.06 -5.46 2.14
C GLY A 37 14.73 -5.79 3.60
N LYS A 38 13.52 -6.27 3.86
CA LYS A 38 13.08 -6.61 5.23
C LYS A 38 13.84 -7.78 5.84
N SER A 39 14.10 -8.84 5.08
CA SER A 39 14.89 -9.98 5.56
C SER A 39 16.30 -9.58 5.93
N GLU A 40 16.93 -8.71 5.13
CA GLU A 40 18.27 -8.19 5.40
C GLU A 40 18.31 -7.34 6.68
N ARG A 41 17.30 -6.50 6.91
CA ARG A 41 17.21 -5.73 8.15
C ARG A 41 17.03 -6.63 9.37
N ILE A 42 16.15 -7.63 9.29
CA ILE A 42 15.94 -8.57 10.39
C ILE A 42 17.24 -9.33 10.69
N ALA A 43 17.95 -9.81 9.66
CA ALA A 43 19.26 -10.47 9.81
C ALA A 43 20.29 -9.55 10.47
N ARG A 44 20.41 -8.29 10.02
CA ARG A 44 21.34 -7.29 10.61
C ARG A 44 21.06 -7.03 12.09
N ARG A 45 19.81 -7.13 12.53
CA ARG A 45 19.39 -6.90 13.92
C ARG A 45 19.41 -8.16 14.79
N GLY A 46 20.00 -9.26 14.30
CA GLY A 46 20.10 -10.53 15.04
C GLY A 46 18.75 -11.25 15.22
N GLY A 47 17.77 -10.95 14.39
CA GLY A 47 16.48 -11.65 14.37
C GLY A 47 16.52 -12.98 13.64
N THR A 48 15.40 -13.68 13.61
CA THR A 48 15.24 -14.94 12.87
C THR A 48 15.52 -14.72 11.39
N LEU A 49 16.39 -15.55 10.81
CA LEU A 49 16.68 -15.50 9.38
C LEU A 49 15.38 -15.84 8.60
N LEU A 50 14.85 -14.87 7.89
CA LEU A 50 13.79 -15.07 6.92
C LEU A 50 14.40 -15.46 5.57
N PRO A 51 13.71 -16.28 4.76
CA PRO A 51 14.15 -16.56 3.40
C PRO A 51 14.28 -15.22 2.62
N PRO A 52 15.40 -14.95 1.92
CA PRO A 52 15.69 -13.66 1.29
C PRO A 52 14.95 -13.48 -0.06
N TYR A 53 13.70 -13.97 -0.15
CA TYR A 53 12.93 -13.94 -1.39
C TYR A 53 11.85 -12.85 -1.42
N GLU A 54 11.57 -12.20 -0.27
CA GLU A 54 10.45 -11.26 -0.15
C GLU A 54 10.57 -10.04 -1.07
N THR A 55 11.78 -9.53 -1.25
CA THR A 55 12.04 -8.39 -2.14
C THR A 55 11.76 -8.78 -3.59
N ARG A 56 12.26 -9.93 -4.05
CA ARG A 56 11.99 -10.43 -5.41
C ARG A 56 10.53 -10.74 -5.63
N GLU A 57 9.87 -11.39 -4.68
CA GLU A 57 8.44 -11.71 -4.76
C GLU A 57 7.60 -10.44 -4.79
N THR A 58 7.91 -9.44 -3.96
CA THR A 58 7.24 -8.15 -3.96
C THR A 58 7.39 -7.46 -5.32
N LEU A 59 8.59 -7.47 -5.91
CA LEU A 59 8.82 -6.87 -7.22
C LEU A 59 8.14 -7.63 -8.35
N LEU A 60 8.10 -8.97 -8.32
CA LEU A 60 7.34 -9.77 -9.29
C LEU A 60 5.86 -9.41 -9.28
N ARG A 61 5.26 -9.32 -8.10
CA ARG A 61 3.86 -8.88 -7.95
C ARG A 61 3.65 -7.46 -8.48
N LEU A 62 4.62 -6.56 -8.26
CA LEU A 62 4.56 -5.20 -8.78
C LEU A 62 4.67 -5.17 -10.31
N GLU A 63 5.54 -6.00 -10.90
CA GLU A 63 5.63 -6.20 -12.35
C GLU A 63 4.29 -6.67 -12.94
N GLU A 64 3.67 -7.67 -12.31
CA GLU A 64 2.35 -8.18 -12.73
C GLU A 64 1.27 -7.09 -12.65
N ALA A 65 1.26 -6.30 -11.57
CA ALA A 65 0.31 -5.21 -11.41
C ALA A 65 0.52 -4.11 -12.46
N VAL A 66 1.77 -3.74 -12.75
CA VAL A 66 2.15 -2.78 -13.80
C VAL A 66 1.77 -3.30 -15.18
N ALA A 67 2.08 -4.56 -15.49
CA ALA A 67 1.72 -5.18 -16.77
C ALA A 67 0.20 -5.25 -16.99
N ALA A 68 -0.55 -5.52 -15.93
CA ALA A 68 -2.01 -5.64 -16.00
C ALA A 68 -2.74 -4.30 -16.15
N THR A 69 -2.12 -3.18 -15.73
CA THR A 69 -2.76 -1.86 -15.71
C THR A 69 -2.15 -0.87 -16.70
N ASP A 70 -0.93 -1.13 -17.16
CA ASP A 70 -0.14 -0.22 -18.02
C ASP A 70 -0.22 1.25 -17.55
N PRO A 71 0.25 1.56 -16.32
CA PRO A 71 0.08 2.86 -15.73
C PRO A 71 0.97 3.91 -16.39
N ALA A 72 0.45 5.15 -16.48
CA ALA A 72 1.27 6.31 -16.81
C ALA A 72 2.08 6.80 -15.61
N GLU A 73 1.60 6.53 -14.40
CA GLU A 73 2.26 6.88 -13.15
C GLU A 73 2.10 5.77 -12.10
N VAL A 74 3.16 5.50 -11.35
CA VAL A 74 3.13 4.63 -10.16
C VAL A 74 3.40 5.48 -8.92
N ILE A 75 2.57 5.32 -7.88
CA ILE A 75 2.75 5.97 -6.58
C ILE A 75 3.00 4.89 -5.52
N CYS A 76 4.17 4.94 -4.87
CA CYS A 76 4.51 4.12 -3.72
C CYS A 76 4.24 4.95 -2.45
N LEU A 77 3.31 4.49 -1.59
CA LEU A 77 2.79 5.24 -0.44
C LEU A 77 3.65 5.11 0.82
N GLY A 78 4.95 5.34 0.71
CA GLY A 78 5.89 5.27 1.83
C GLY A 78 6.24 3.85 2.27
N ASP A 79 7.21 3.75 3.14
CA ASP A 79 7.78 2.49 3.61
C ASP A 79 8.11 1.55 2.43
N SER A 80 8.68 2.14 1.36
CA SER A 80 9.10 1.38 0.16
C SER A 80 10.30 0.51 0.46
N PHE A 81 11.18 0.98 1.35
CA PHE A 81 12.30 0.22 1.90
C PHE A 81 12.11 0.02 3.41
N ASP A 82 12.59 -1.11 3.92
CA ASP A 82 12.38 -1.46 5.33
C ASP A 82 13.24 -0.62 6.31
N ASP A 83 14.34 -0.04 5.82
CA ASP A 83 15.10 1.09 6.39
C ASP A 83 16.01 1.70 5.32
N LEU A 84 16.64 2.85 5.62
CA LEU A 84 17.59 3.51 4.70
C LEU A 84 18.81 2.65 4.38
N ALA A 85 19.26 1.82 5.32
CA ALA A 85 20.38 0.89 5.08
C ALA A 85 19.97 -0.22 4.10
N ALA A 86 18.71 -0.69 4.13
CA ALA A 86 18.16 -1.60 3.14
C ALA A 86 18.18 -0.97 1.75
N ALA A 87 17.76 0.30 1.62
CA ALA A 87 17.82 1.03 0.36
C ALA A 87 19.25 1.13 -0.20
N GLN A 88 20.25 1.37 0.65
CA GLN A 88 21.65 1.47 0.24
C GLN A 88 22.26 0.12 -0.18
N SER A 89 21.82 -0.99 0.42
CA SER A 89 22.35 -2.34 0.21
C SER A 89 21.63 -3.15 -0.86
N VAL A 90 20.68 -2.55 -1.58
CA VAL A 90 19.94 -3.21 -2.67
C VAL A 90 20.88 -3.69 -3.76
N SER A 91 20.74 -4.95 -4.19
CA SER A 91 21.58 -5.54 -5.24
C SER A 91 21.35 -4.86 -6.60
N ASP A 92 22.35 -4.99 -7.50
CA ASP A 92 22.26 -4.44 -8.86
C ASP A 92 21.08 -5.02 -9.64
N GLU A 93 20.72 -6.29 -9.41
CA GLU A 93 19.56 -6.95 -10.01
C GLU A 93 18.25 -6.24 -9.62
N ILE A 94 18.09 -5.91 -8.33
CA ILE A 94 16.91 -5.20 -7.82
C ILE A 94 16.87 -3.76 -8.35
N ARG A 95 18.05 -3.08 -8.39
CA ARG A 95 18.17 -1.74 -9.00
C ARG A 95 17.76 -1.74 -10.47
N ALA A 96 18.24 -2.72 -11.24
CA ALA A 96 17.88 -2.87 -12.66
C ALA A 96 16.36 -3.15 -12.84
N THR A 97 15.77 -3.96 -11.97
CA THR A 97 14.33 -4.22 -11.99
C THR A 97 13.51 -2.96 -11.70
N LEU A 98 13.88 -2.19 -10.68
CA LEU A 98 13.23 -0.92 -10.38
C LEU A 98 13.39 0.10 -11.51
N ALA A 99 14.56 0.21 -12.11
CA ALA A 99 14.80 1.09 -13.27
C ALA A 99 13.94 0.69 -14.48
N ARG A 100 13.80 -0.61 -14.75
CA ARG A 100 12.94 -1.13 -15.82
C ARG A 100 11.46 -0.86 -15.55
N LEU A 101 11.02 -1.02 -14.30
CA LEU A 101 9.63 -0.70 -13.91
C LEU A 101 9.31 0.80 -14.05
N GLN A 102 10.28 1.67 -13.86
CA GLN A 102 10.13 3.13 -14.00
C GLN A 102 10.20 3.60 -15.45
N ALA A 103 10.77 2.80 -16.34
CA ALA A 103 10.99 3.21 -17.72
C ALA A 103 9.68 3.59 -18.43
N GLY A 104 9.62 4.82 -18.98
CA GLY A 104 8.50 5.32 -19.75
C GLY A 104 7.27 5.75 -18.93
N ARG A 105 7.36 5.85 -17.60
CA ARG A 105 6.26 6.29 -16.73
C ARG A 105 6.72 7.18 -15.58
N GLY A 106 5.79 7.98 -15.06
CA GLY A 106 6.02 8.72 -13.82
C GLY A 106 6.18 7.76 -12.64
N TRP A 107 7.06 8.13 -11.69
CA TRP A 107 7.24 7.35 -10.48
C TRP A 107 7.39 8.28 -9.27
N VAL A 108 6.55 8.05 -8.27
CA VAL A 108 6.53 8.86 -7.05
C VAL A 108 6.77 7.96 -5.84
N TRP A 109 7.81 8.29 -5.08
CA TRP A 109 8.08 7.75 -3.77
C TRP A 109 7.52 8.72 -2.72
N ILE A 110 6.47 8.32 -2.00
CA ILE A 110 6.02 9.05 -0.82
C ILE A 110 6.92 8.66 0.35
N GLU A 111 7.36 9.64 1.13
CA GLU A 111 8.17 9.43 2.33
C GLU A 111 7.39 8.61 3.37
N GLY A 112 8.02 7.57 3.89
CA GLY A 112 7.52 6.74 4.98
C GLY A 112 8.24 7.01 6.29
N ASN A 113 7.84 6.36 7.37
CA ASN A 113 8.55 6.46 8.64
C ASN A 113 9.78 5.52 8.71
N HIS A 114 9.85 4.51 7.86
CA HIS A 114 11.02 3.64 7.69
C HIS A 114 12.03 4.22 6.69
N ASP A 115 11.57 4.97 5.71
CA ASP A 115 12.37 5.60 4.65
C ASP A 115 12.05 7.10 4.52
N PRO A 116 12.34 7.93 5.55
CA PRO A 116 11.93 9.34 5.63
C PRO A 116 12.71 10.31 4.72
N GLY A 117 13.54 9.81 3.84
CA GLY A 117 14.38 10.63 2.97
C GLY A 117 14.43 10.12 1.53
N PRO A 118 15.01 10.91 0.64
CA PRO A 118 15.16 10.49 -0.74
C PRO A 118 16.05 9.24 -0.82
N VAL A 119 15.62 8.29 -1.62
CA VAL A 119 16.41 7.12 -2.00
C VAL A 119 16.85 7.27 -3.46
N ASP A 120 18.05 6.83 -3.78
CA ASP A 120 18.65 6.98 -5.12
C ASP A 120 18.20 5.86 -6.07
N PHE A 121 16.91 5.88 -6.40
CA PHE A 121 16.29 4.92 -7.33
C PHE A 121 15.52 5.59 -8.46
N GLY A 122 15.83 6.85 -8.77
CA GLY A 122 15.06 7.61 -9.75
C GLY A 122 13.64 7.98 -9.26
N GLY A 123 12.83 8.54 -10.15
CA GLY A 123 11.51 9.03 -9.78
C GLY A 123 11.54 10.34 -8.99
N SER A 124 10.46 10.68 -8.33
CA SER A 124 10.35 11.88 -7.50
C SER A 124 9.97 11.53 -6.06
N HIS A 125 10.62 12.17 -5.08
CA HIS A 125 10.33 12.00 -3.65
C HIS A 125 9.44 13.12 -3.15
N ARG A 126 8.40 12.77 -2.38
CA ARG A 126 7.40 13.72 -1.86
C ARG A 126 6.88 13.25 -0.50
N ALA A 127 6.61 14.19 0.41
CA ALA A 127 5.88 13.89 1.64
C ALA A 127 4.40 13.52 1.37
N ASN A 128 3.83 14.07 0.32
CA ASN A 128 2.50 13.72 -0.20
C ASN A 128 2.37 14.23 -1.64
N VAL A 129 1.37 13.74 -2.38
CA VAL A 129 1.06 14.22 -3.72
C VAL A 129 -0.45 14.28 -3.93
N GLN A 130 -0.89 15.29 -4.68
CA GLN A 130 -2.29 15.44 -5.07
C GLN A 130 -2.46 15.10 -6.56
N ARG A 131 -3.51 14.35 -6.90
CA ARG A 131 -3.94 14.07 -8.28
C ARG A 131 -5.44 14.28 -8.38
N GLY A 132 -5.85 15.37 -9.01
CA GLY A 132 -7.25 15.78 -9.00
C GLY A 132 -7.75 16.00 -7.57
N ALA A 133 -8.84 15.32 -7.21
CA ALA A 133 -9.43 15.38 -5.87
C ALA A 133 -8.79 14.39 -4.87
N LEU A 134 -7.85 13.54 -5.32
CA LEU A 134 -7.20 12.54 -4.48
C LEU A 134 -5.91 13.08 -3.89
N THR A 135 -5.67 12.78 -2.60
CA THR A 135 -4.42 13.11 -1.90
C THR A 135 -3.78 11.82 -1.39
N PHE A 136 -2.56 11.55 -1.85
CA PHE A 136 -1.76 10.37 -1.51
C PHE A 136 -0.71 10.74 -0.46
N ARG A 137 -0.66 10.00 0.64
CA ARG A 137 0.29 10.17 1.73
C ARG A 137 0.56 8.86 2.45
N HIS A 138 1.63 8.76 3.20
CA HIS A 138 1.93 7.54 3.94
C HIS A 138 0.97 7.34 5.12
N ILE A 139 0.86 8.29 6.03
CA ILE A 139 0.05 8.19 7.25
C ILE A 139 -1.23 9.02 7.10
N ALA A 140 -2.39 8.43 7.37
CA ALA A 140 -3.67 9.12 7.39
C ALA A 140 -3.68 10.27 8.40
N LYS A 141 -4.32 11.39 8.06
CA LYS A 141 -4.56 12.48 9.02
C LYS A 141 -5.55 12.04 10.09
N ALA A 142 -5.26 12.39 11.34
CA ALA A 142 -6.21 12.23 12.42
C ALA A 142 -7.52 12.98 12.13
N SER A 143 -8.65 12.41 12.52
CA SER A 143 -9.98 13.00 12.28
C SER A 143 -10.12 14.41 12.90
N SER A 144 -9.44 14.67 14.02
CA SER A 144 -9.38 15.99 14.66
C SER A 144 -8.66 17.08 13.85
N GLN A 145 -7.87 16.72 12.85
CA GLN A 145 -7.13 17.65 11.99
C GLN A 145 -7.87 18.03 10.70
N GLY A 146 -9.13 17.61 10.58
CA GLY A 146 -9.94 17.77 9.39
C GLY A 146 -9.60 16.72 8.32
N VAL A 147 -10.55 15.82 8.06
CA VAL A 147 -10.41 14.80 7.02
C VAL A 147 -10.61 15.45 5.66
N LEU A 148 -9.59 15.38 4.80
CA LEU A 148 -9.74 15.75 3.41
C LEU A 148 -10.47 14.62 2.68
N ARG A 149 -11.59 14.95 2.04
CA ARG A 149 -12.28 13.98 1.17
C ARG A 149 -11.33 13.59 0.03
N GLY A 150 -11.13 12.29 -0.17
CA GLY A 150 -10.22 11.78 -1.19
C GLY A 150 -8.82 11.42 -0.67
N GLU A 151 -8.64 11.27 0.66
CA GLU A 151 -7.36 10.83 1.22
C GLU A 151 -7.13 9.34 0.96
N ILE A 152 -5.93 9.01 0.45
CA ILE A 152 -5.44 7.64 0.25
C ILE A 152 -4.14 7.50 1.05
N SER A 153 -4.07 6.49 1.92
CA SER A 153 -2.92 6.28 2.80
C SER A 153 -2.58 4.80 2.99
N GLY A 154 -1.41 4.52 3.56
CA GLY A 154 -0.89 3.21 3.95
C GLY A 154 -0.62 3.09 5.45
N HIS A 155 0.60 2.63 5.82
CA HIS A 155 1.19 2.59 7.15
C HIS A 155 0.60 1.53 8.10
N TYR A 156 -0.71 1.43 8.22
CA TYR A 156 -1.37 0.59 9.22
C TYR A 156 -1.44 -0.89 8.85
N HIS A 157 -1.19 -1.23 7.60
CA HIS A 157 -1.28 -2.59 7.05
C HIS A 157 -2.56 -3.31 7.50
N PRO A 158 -3.77 -2.78 7.27
CA PRO A 158 -4.98 -3.34 7.82
C PRO A 158 -5.20 -4.78 7.36
N LYS A 159 -5.55 -5.65 8.33
CA LYS A 159 -5.95 -7.04 8.10
C LYS A 159 -7.28 -7.31 8.75
N ALA A 160 -8.19 -7.96 8.03
CA ALA A 160 -9.49 -8.34 8.53
C ALA A 160 -9.75 -9.83 8.38
N ALA A 161 -10.64 -10.36 9.22
CA ALA A 161 -11.16 -11.71 9.12
C ALA A 161 -12.66 -11.69 9.35
N LEU A 162 -13.38 -12.60 8.70
CA LEU A 162 -14.75 -12.95 9.03
C LEU A 162 -14.75 -14.14 9.99
N ARG A 163 -15.88 -14.39 10.66
CA ARG A 163 -16.00 -15.53 11.57
C ARG A 163 -15.69 -16.85 10.83
N GLY A 164 -14.76 -17.60 11.36
CA GLY A 164 -14.32 -18.89 10.79
C GLY A 164 -13.31 -18.78 9.65
N THR A 165 -12.80 -17.58 9.33
CA THR A 165 -11.77 -17.40 8.29
C THR A 165 -10.46 -16.89 8.88
N GLY A 166 -9.36 -17.11 8.15
CA GLY A 166 -8.06 -16.49 8.45
C GLY A 166 -8.05 -14.98 8.18
N ARG A 167 -7.12 -14.27 8.84
CA ARG A 167 -6.88 -12.84 8.59
C ARG A 167 -6.26 -12.64 7.21
N ARG A 168 -6.79 -11.69 6.47
CA ARG A 168 -6.33 -11.30 5.13
C ARG A 168 -6.05 -9.80 5.09
N PRO A 169 -5.03 -9.33 4.34
CA PRO A 169 -4.88 -7.91 4.04
C PRO A 169 -6.17 -7.36 3.44
N CYS A 170 -6.48 -6.11 3.78
CA CYS A 170 -7.70 -5.47 3.27
C CYS A 170 -7.49 -3.96 3.12
N PHE A 171 -8.22 -3.36 2.19
CA PHE A 171 -8.43 -1.92 2.19
C PHE A 171 -9.50 -1.58 3.23
N LEU A 172 -9.38 -0.40 3.84
CA LEU A 172 -10.47 0.19 4.64
C LEU A 172 -10.96 1.42 3.90
N LEU A 173 -12.25 1.47 3.61
CA LEU A 173 -12.88 2.51 2.82
C LEU A 173 -14.07 3.10 3.56
N ASP A 174 -14.14 4.43 3.60
CA ASP A 174 -15.33 5.19 3.96
C ASP A 174 -15.59 6.31 2.95
N LYS A 175 -16.48 7.25 3.27
CA LYS A 175 -16.86 8.35 2.38
C LYS A 175 -15.76 9.37 2.14
N ALA A 176 -14.76 9.43 3.02
CA ALA A 176 -13.72 10.45 3.00
C ALA A 176 -12.35 9.90 2.59
N ARG A 177 -12.04 8.65 2.95
CA ARG A 177 -10.68 8.09 2.80
C ARG A 177 -10.63 6.62 2.45
N LEU A 178 -9.47 6.23 1.96
CA LEU A 178 -9.04 4.85 1.77
C LEU A 178 -7.72 4.62 2.52
N ILE A 179 -7.66 3.56 3.34
CA ILE A 179 -6.40 3.06 3.90
C ILE A 179 -6.05 1.75 3.18
N MET A 180 -4.87 1.71 2.57
CA MET A 180 -4.42 0.58 1.77
C MET A 180 -3.79 -0.52 2.63
N PRO A 181 -3.88 -1.79 2.23
CA PRO A 181 -3.05 -2.85 2.80
C PRO A 181 -1.59 -2.68 2.40
N ALA A 182 -0.66 -3.25 3.17
CA ALA A 182 0.70 -3.41 2.70
C ALA A 182 0.74 -4.33 1.47
N PHE A 183 1.49 -3.90 0.47
CA PHE A 183 1.71 -4.68 -0.76
C PHE A 183 2.89 -5.63 -0.62
N GLY A 184 3.88 -5.29 0.21
CA GLY A 184 5.09 -6.08 0.41
C GLY A 184 4.82 -7.45 1.04
N THR A 185 5.67 -8.41 0.70
CA THR A 185 5.69 -9.75 1.29
C THR A 185 6.26 -9.71 2.72
N TYR A 186 5.85 -10.63 3.59
CA TYR A 186 6.24 -10.72 5.01
C TYR A 186 5.84 -9.48 5.85
N THR A 187 4.91 -8.67 5.39
CA THR A 187 4.41 -7.55 6.18
C THR A 187 3.50 -8.04 7.30
N GLY A 188 3.71 -7.52 8.48
CA GLY A 188 2.79 -7.66 9.60
C GLY A 188 1.42 -7.08 9.28
N GLY A 189 0.70 -6.62 10.26
CA GLY A 189 -0.52 -5.88 10.01
C GLY A 189 -1.39 -5.76 11.25
N MET A 190 -2.09 -4.63 11.31
CA MET A 190 -3.01 -4.28 12.38
C MET A 190 -4.40 -4.88 12.11
N SER A 191 -5.09 -5.31 13.15
CA SER A 191 -6.51 -5.67 12.99
C SER A 191 -7.28 -4.46 12.46
N ALA A 192 -8.10 -4.66 11.43
CA ALA A 192 -8.97 -3.62 10.88
C ALA A 192 -9.90 -2.98 11.93
N ARG A 193 -10.14 -3.70 13.04
CA ARG A 193 -10.94 -3.23 14.19
C ARG A 193 -10.08 -2.72 15.36
N HIS A 194 -8.78 -2.52 15.17
CA HIS A 194 -7.92 -1.91 16.19
C HIS A 194 -8.32 -0.45 16.45
N ALA A 195 -8.24 0.00 17.70
CA ALA A 195 -8.69 1.35 18.11
C ALA A 195 -8.10 2.47 17.24
N ALA A 196 -6.80 2.42 16.95
CA ALA A 196 -6.13 3.42 16.09
C ALA A 196 -6.75 3.54 14.68
N LEU A 197 -7.31 2.45 14.12
CA LEU A 197 -8.02 2.47 12.83
C LEU A 197 -9.49 2.86 13.01
N ALA A 198 -10.13 2.44 14.11
CA ALA A 198 -11.50 2.83 14.41
C ALA A 198 -11.66 4.35 14.57
N ASP A 199 -10.64 5.03 15.13
CA ASP A 199 -10.62 6.49 15.29
C ASP A 199 -10.45 7.24 13.95
N LEU A 200 -9.96 6.56 12.91
CA LEU A 200 -9.75 7.12 11.58
C LEU A 200 -10.95 6.90 10.65
N MET A 201 -11.70 5.81 10.84
CA MET A 201 -12.75 5.37 9.93
C MET A 201 -14.14 5.69 10.49
N SER A 202 -15.08 5.98 9.59
CA SER A 202 -16.47 6.13 9.96
C SER A 202 -17.14 4.80 10.35
N THR A 203 -18.26 4.87 11.07
CA THR A 203 -18.98 3.66 11.53
C THR A 203 -19.58 2.84 10.40
N ASP A 204 -19.80 3.43 9.23
CA ASP A 204 -20.31 2.79 8.00
C ASP A 204 -19.19 2.34 7.06
N ALA A 205 -17.93 2.35 7.52
CA ALA A 205 -16.78 1.89 6.73
C ALA A 205 -16.90 0.42 6.33
N ILE A 206 -16.27 0.10 5.20
CA ILE A 206 -16.15 -1.27 4.70
C ILE A 206 -14.67 -1.70 4.69
N ALA A 207 -14.45 -3.00 4.88
CA ALA A 207 -13.19 -3.65 4.59
C ALA A 207 -13.30 -4.38 3.24
N ILE A 208 -12.35 -4.15 2.32
CA ILE A 208 -12.28 -4.87 1.04
C ILE A 208 -11.14 -5.87 1.16
N LEU A 209 -11.48 -7.14 1.38
CA LEU A 209 -10.52 -8.22 1.58
C LEU A 209 -9.79 -8.55 0.28
N THR A 210 -8.46 -8.61 0.31
CA THR A 210 -7.63 -9.02 -0.84
C THR A 210 -7.55 -10.53 -1.00
N GLY A 211 -6.95 -11.04 -2.08
CA GLY A 211 -6.68 -12.46 -2.35
C GLY A 211 -7.21 -12.88 -3.72
N LYS A 212 -7.96 -13.96 -3.83
CA LYS A 212 -8.47 -14.41 -5.13
C LYS A 212 -9.43 -13.38 -5.78
N HIS A 213 -10.20 -12.69 -4.94
CA HIS A 213 -11.12 -11.62 -5.32
C HIS A 213 -11.05 -10.51 -4.28
N ALA A 214 -11.22 -9.26 -4.71
CA ALA A 214 -11.42 -8.13 -3.83
C ALA A 214 -12.87 -8.17 -3.31
N THR A 215 -13.07 -8.52 -2.04
CA THR A 215 -14.38 -8.81 -1.47
C THR A 215 -14.77 -7.75 -0.45
N PRO A 216 -15.74 -6.86 -0.73
CA PRO A 216 -16.20 -5.87 0.23
C PRO A 216 -17.07 -6.52 1.31
N VAL A 217 -16.83 -6.12 2.56
CA VAL A 217 -17.65 -6.53 3.73
C VAL A 217 -17.80 -5.34 4.68
N PRO A 218 -18.92 -5.20 5.39
CA PRO A 218 -19.03 -4.18 6.43
C PRO A 218 -17.92 -4.34 7.46
N LEU A 219 -17.22 -3.26 7.83
CA LEU A 219 -16.16 -3.31 8.83
C LEU A 219 -16.68 -3.85 10.18
N ALA A 220 -17.96 -3.54 10.50
CA ALA A 220 -18.62 -4.05 11.69
C ALA A 220 -18.79 -5.59 11.71
N ALA A 221 -18.82 -6.25 10.55
CA ALA A 221 -18.91 -7.72 10.45
C ALA A 221 -17.54 -8.42 10.61
N CYS A 222 -16.44 -7.67 10.59
CA CYS A 222 -15.10 -8.23 10.79
C CYS A 222 -14.86 -8.57 12.25
N THR A 223 -14.10 -9.64 12.50
CA THR A 223 -13.74 -10.05 13.86
C THR A 223 -12.67 -9.13 14.45
N MET A 224 -12.64 -9.03 15.77
CA MET A 224 -11.63 -8.22 16.51
C MET A 224 -10.29 -8.96 16.70
N ARG A 225 -10.20 -10.24 16.31
CA ARG A 225 -9.00 -11.08 16.48
C ARG A 225 -8.02 -10.93 15.35
#